data_f7e4f70e2fa1f4c931314299aaf246d0
#
_entry.id   f7e4f70e2fa1f4c931314299aaf246d0
#
_cell.length_a   1.000
_cell.length_b   1.000
_cell.length_c   1.000
_cell.angle_alpha   90.00
_cell.angle_beta   90.00
_cell.angle_gamma   90.00
#
_symmetry.space_group_name_H-M   'P 1'
#
loop_
_entity.id
_entity.type
_entity.pdbx_description
1 polymer ?
#
loop_
_entity_poly.entity_id
_entity_poly.type
_entity_poly.pdbx_seq_one_letter_code
_entity_poly.pdbx_strand_id
1 'polypeptide(L)'
;MEINSQTGLVLEGGGMRAIFTVGVLDYFMDHDIWFPYTIGVSAGASYGISYAFRQRGRFRFSNFDLLKNYFFIGLSLFLRGRGYIDLNFLFYVYPDLYYPLDYDTYFKSKDRFVMVTSNCLTGKAEYFEEKKDKKRLVDICKASCTLPILCPITYVDGIPMVDGGVCDAIPIRRAIVDGFSKNVIILTRNKGYRKEEKDFYLPGFIYNKYPAIREQLRLRYRQYNEVLDYIDQLEAEGKAFVIRPQNPIKVGRTGSDTKKLEELYEEGYECGRQITQL
;
A
#
# COMPACT_ATOMS: atom_id res chain seq x y z
N MET A 1 15.14 -14.73 -12.29
CA MET A 1 15.54 -13.29 -12.19
C MET A 1 16.37 -13.15 -10.93
N GLU A 2 17.55 -12.60 -11.00
CA GLU A 2 18.42 -12.39 -9.82
C GLU A 2 18.12 -11.05 -9.17
N ILE A 3 18.06 -11.01 -7.83
CA ILE A 3 17.93 -9.76 -7.07
C ILE A 3 19.28 -9.05 -7.07
N ASN A 4 19.34 -7.86 -7.64
CA ASN A 4 20.54 -7.04 -7.73
C ASN A 4 20.21 -5.55 -7.55
N SER A 5 21.19 -4.67 -7.76
CA SER A 5 21.05 -3.22 -7.61
C SER A 5 20.01 -2.56 -8.54
N GLN A 6 19.52 -3.28 -9.55
CA GLN A 6 18.49 -2.80 -10.50
C GLN A 6 17.13 -3.47 -10.29
N THR A 7 16.98 -4.25 -9.19
CA THR A 7 15.73 -4.93 -8.88
C THR A 7 14.91 -4.11 -7.89
N GLY A 8 13.69 -3.73 -8.31
CA GLY A 8 12.73 -3.02 -7.49
C GLY A 8 11.71 -3.93 -6.81
N LEU A 9 11.14 -3.48 -5.71
CA LEU A 9 10.01 -4.11 -5.02
C LEU A 9 8.78 -3.20 -5.13
N VAL A 10 7.69 -3.73 -5.68
CA VAL A 10 6.43 -3.00 -5.88
C VAL A 10 5.34 -3.61 -5.03
N LEU A 11 4.71 -2.77 -4.17
CA LEU A 11 3.70 -3.19 -3.21
C LEU A 11 2.33 -2.61 -3.57
N GLU A 12 1.41 -3.48 -3.97
CA GLU A 12 0.03 -3.09 -4.27
C GLU A 12 -0.69 -2.60 -3.01
N GLY A 13 -1.61 -1.64 -3.17
CA GLY A 13 -2.59 -1.29 -2.15
C GLY A 13 -3.70 -2.34 -2.01
N GLY A 14 -4.30 -2.46 -0.84
CA GLY A 14 -5.33 -3.47 -0.66
C GLY A 14 -6.20 -3.35 0.60
N GLY A 15 -5.94 -2.37 1.46
CA GLY A 15 -6.51 -2.35 2.81
C GLY A 15 -6.12 -3.62 3.57
N MET A 16 -7.06 -4.24 4.29
CA MET A 16 -6.79 -5.44 5.10
C MET A 16 -6.31 -6.66 4.30
N ARG A 17 -6.58 -6.72 2.97
CA ARG A 17 -6.03 -7.81 2.13
C ARG A 17 -4.51 -7.78 2.04
N ALA A 18 -3.91 -6.62 2.21
CA ALA A 18 -2.46 -6.48 2.16
C ALA A 18 -1.74 -7.08 3.40
N ILE A 19 -2.48 -7.72 4.33
CA ILE A 19 -1.87 -8.59 5.35
C ILE A 19 -1.08 -9.75 4.68
N PHE A 20 -1.47 -10.17 3.48
CA PHE A 20 -0.68 -11.05 2.62
C PHE A 20 0.71 -10.46 2.34
N THR A 21 0.77 -9.19 1.97
CA THR A 21 2.03 -8.47 1.75
C THR A 21 2.90 -8.45 3.01
N VAL A 22 2.28 -8.30 4.19
CA VAL A 22 3.02 -8.36 5.47
C VAL A 22 3.70 -9.72 5.64
N GLY A 23 2.99 -10.83 5.36
CA GLY A 23 3.57 -12.17 5.41
C GLY A 23 4.77 -12.32 4.47
N VAL A 24 4.64 -11.89 3.21
CA VAL A 24 5.75 -11.92 2.23
C VAL A 24 6.95 -11.08 2.71
N LEU A 25 6.71 -9.87 3.22
CA LEU A 25 7.77 -8.99 3.71
C LEU A 25 8.45 -9.54 4.97
N ASP A 26 7.71 -10.17 5.87
CA ASP A 26 8.26 -10.82 7.05
C ASP A 26 9.14 -12.03 6.64
N TYR A 27 8.72 -12.80 5.62
CA TYR A 27 9.57 -13.86 5.04
C TYR A 27 10.88 -13.28 4.47
N PHE A 28 10.80 -12.17 3.72
CA PHE A 28 11.99 -11.53 3.17
C PHE A 28 12.93 -11.08 4.28
N MET A 29 12.43 -10.48 5.35
CA MET A 29 13.24 -10.06 6.50
C MET A 29 13.86 -11.22 7.25
N ASP A 30 13.14 -12.34 7.41
CA ASP A 30 13.64 -13.56 8.08
C ASP A 30 14.75 -14.26 7.27
N HIS A 31 14.85 -13.99 5.96
CA HIS A 31 15.84 -14.60 5.06
C HIS A 31 16.84 -13.57 4.50
N ASP A 32 16.94 -12.41 5.15
CA ASP A 32 17.88 -11.34 4.80
C ASP A 32 17.81 -10.87 3.33
N ILE A 33 16.57 -10.86 2.77
CA ILE A 33 16.29 -10.45 1.40
C ILE A 33 15.89 -8.98 1.40
N TRP A 34 16.72 -8.14 0.80
CA TRP A 34 16.56 -6.69 0.78
C TRP A 34 16.62 -6.13 -0.63
N PHE A 35 15.69 -5.19 -0.92
CA PHE A 35 15.63 -4.50 -2.19
C PHE A 35 16.16 -3.07 -2.05
N PRO A 36 16.99 -2.59 -2.99
CA PRO A 36 17.54 -1.23 -2.96
C PRO A 36 16.46 -0.16 -3.22
N TYR A 37 15.33 -0.59 -3.76
CA TYR A 37 14.18 0.26 -4.06
C TYR A 37 12.89 -0.47 -3.71
N THR A 38 12.05 0.19 -2.95
CA THR A 38 10.69 -0.26 -2.66
C THR A 38 9.72 0.87 -2.97
N ILE A 39 8.63 0.57 -3.68
CA ILE A 39 7.54 1.51 -3.92
C ILE A 39 6.23 0.89 -3.48
N GLY A 40 5.44 1.64 -2.71
CA GLY A 40 4.18 1.14 -2.18
C GLY A 40 3.05 2.16 -2.24
N VAL A 41 1.83 1.66 -2.25
CA VAL A 41 0.62 2.48 -2.30
C VAL A 41 -0.37 2.03 -1.24
N SER A 42 -1.04 2.97 -0.53
CA SER A 42 -2.07 2.65 0.46
C SER A 42 -1.52 1.70 1.54
N ALA A 43 -2.19 0.58 1.79
CA ALA A 43 -1.69 -0.44 2.71
C ALA A 43 -0.30 -0.97 2.33
N GLY A 44 0.04 -1.03 1.02
CA GLY A 44 1.39 -1.39 0.57
C GLY A 44 2.44 -0.37 1.00
N ALA A 45 2.12 0.93 1.02
CA ALA A 45 3.00 1.97 1.57
C ALA A 45 3.12 1.84 3.09
N SER A 46 1.99 1.68 3.79
CA SER A 46 1.99 1.53 5.25
C SER A 46 2.80 0.31 5.71
N TYR A 47 2.59 -0.84 5.08
CA TYR A 47 3.30 -2.07 5.44
C TYR A 47 4.75 -2.10 4.94
N GLY A 48 5.03 -1.44 3.82
CA GLY A 48 6.39 -1.22 3.34
C GLY A 48 7.28 -0.45 4.32
N ILE A 49 6.70 0.36 5.21
CA ILE A 49 7.44 1.00 6.31
C ILE A 49 8.15 -0.04 7.18
N SER A 50 7.49 -1.14 7.63
CA SER A 50 8.16 -2.16 8.44
C SER A 50 9.41 -2.70 7.77
N TYR A 51 9.30 -2.99 6.48
CA TYR A 51 10.38 -3.52 5.68
C TYR A 51 11.51 -2.48 5.52
N ALA A 52 11.18 -1.24 5.13
CA ALA A 52 12.15 -0.16 4.98
C ALA A 52 12.85 0.20 6.30
N PHE A 53 12.17 0.07 7.43
CA PHE A 53 12.67 0.35 8.77
C PHE A 53 13.27 -0.88 9.47
N ARG A 54 13.38 -2.02 8.78
CA ARG A 54 13.94 -3.26 9.33
C ARG A 54 13.19 -3.77 10.58
N GLN A 55 11.88 -3.52 10.69
CA GLN A 55 11.07 -3.88 11.86
C GLN A 55 10.17 -5.10 11.58
N ARG A 56 10.78 -6.27 11.57
CA ARG A 56 10.12 -7.56 11.37
C ARG A 56 8.97 -7.79 12.35
N GLY A 57 7.85 -8.31 11.84
CA GLY A 57 6.67 -8.64 12.66
C GLY A 57 5.85 -7.44 13.14
N ARG A 58 6.33 -6.20 12.94
CA ARG A 58 5.69 -4.98 13.42
C ARG A 58 4.22 -4.92 13.01
N PHE A 59 3.90 -5.12 11.73
CA PHE A 59 2.53 -4.99 11.25
C PHE A 59 1.67 -6.22 11.49
N ARG A 60 2.25 -7.42 11.54
CA ARG A 60 1.51 -8.58 12.04
C ARG A 60 0.99 -8.28 13.44
N PHE A 61 1.90 -7.95 14.35
CA PHE A 61 1.54 -7.70 15.75
C PHE A 61 0.57 -6.51 15.88
N SER A 62 0.89 -5.34 15.30
CA SER A 62 0.07 -4.14 15.45
C SER A 62 -1.33 -4.27 14.83
N ASN A 63 -1.50 -4.95 13.69
CA ASN A 63 -2.82 -5.14 13.10
C ASN A 63 -3.71 -6.01 13.97
N PHE A 64 -3.19 -7.12 14.53
CA PHE A 64 -3.97 -7.98 15.41
C PHE A 64 -4.25 -7.31 16.76
N ASP A 65 -3.31 -6.58 17.34
CA ASP A 65 -3.51 -5.78 18.54
C ASP A 65 -4.56 -4.68 18.33
N LEU A 66 -4.45 -3.92 17.24
CA LEU A 66 -5.41 -2.88 16.88
C LEU A 66 -6.83 -3.42 16.73
N LEU A 67 -7.01 -4.53 16.01
CA LEU A 67 -8.32 -5.13 15.78
C LEU A 67 -8.95 -5.68 17.07
N LYS A 68 -8.12 -6.18 17.98
CA LYS A 68 -8.58 -6.80 19.24
C LYS A 68 -8.89 -5.75 20.33
N ASN A 69 -8.07 -4.71 20.42
CA ASN A 69 -8.03 -3.86 21.61
C ASN A 69 -8.49 -2.42 21.35
N TYR A 70 -8.62 -1.99 20.07
CA TYR A 70 -8.88 -0.59 19.78
C TYR A 70 -10.04 -0.41 18.78
N PHE A 71 -10.81 0.65 19.00
CA PHE A 71 -11.87 1.05 18.09
C PHE A 71 -11.39 2.17 17.17
N PHE A 72 -10.95 1.82 15.97
CA PHE A 72 -10.40 2.75 14.97
C PHE A 72 -11.08 2.65 13.60
N ILE A 73 -12.07 1.76 13.44
CA ILE A 73 -12.87 1.58 12.24
C ILE A 73 -14.35 1.56 12.61
N GLY A 74 -15.18 2.32 11.94
CA GLY A 74 -16.63 2.24 12.11
C GLY A 74 -17.39 3.50 11.79
N LEU A 75 -18.72 3.34 11.64
CA LEU A 75 -19.64 4.41 11.29
C LEU A 75 -19.69 5.52 12.34
N SER A 76 -19.55 5.18 13.63
CA SER A 76 -19.57 6.18 14.70
C SER A 76 -18.39 7.17 14.63
N LEU A 77 -17.23 6.73 14.15
CA LEU A 77 -16.08 7.61 13.88
C LEU A 77 -16.37 8.54 12.70
N PHE A 78 -16.99 8.00 11.66
CA PHE A 78 -17.39 8.77 10.49
C PHE A 78 -18.38 9.89 10.88
N LEU A 79 -19.39 9.57 11.69
CA LEU A 79 -20.36 10.55 12.18
C LEU A 79 -19.75 11.63 13.09
N ARG A 80 -18.60 11.33 13.73
CA ARG A 80 -17.81 12.29 14.54
C ARG A 80 -16.79 13.07 13.72
N GLY A 81 -16.79 12.96 12.39
CA GLY A 81 -15.87 13.68 11.49
C GLY A 81 -14.42 13.12 11.46
N ARG A 82 -14.18 11.96 12.10
CA ARG A 82 -12.85 11.31 12.09
C ARG A 82 -12.60 10.44 10.85
N GLY A 83 -13.63 10.25 10.00
CA GLY A 83 -13.61 9.28 8.92
C GLY A 83 -14.09 7.89 9.38
N TYR A 84 -14.31 6.99 8.42
CA TYR A 84 -14.66 5.59 8.72
C TYR A 84 -13.47 4.83 9.35
N ILE A 85 -12.24 5.26 9.03
CA ILE A 85 -10.99 4.80 9.65
C ILE A 85 -10.32 6.02 10.28
N ASP A 86 -9.98 5.94 11.56
CA ASP A 86 -9.25 7.01 12.26
C ASP A 86 -7.75 6.95 11.91
N LEU A 87 -7.39 7.59 10.81
CA LEU A 87 -5.99 7.64 10.34
C LEU A 87 -5.08 8.44 11.29
N ASN A 88 -5.62 9.41 12.06
CA ASN A 88 -4.81 10.14 13.03
C ASN A 88 -4.38 9.21 14.16
N PHE A 89 -5.30 8.38 14.65
CA PHE A 89 -4.96 7.38 15.64
C PHE A 89 -3.92 6.39 15.10
N LEU A 90 -4.11 5.87 13.89
CA LEU A 90 -3.23 4.86 13.29
C LEU A 90 -1.82 5.35 13.00
N PHE A 91 -1.67 6.59 12.55
CA PHE A 91 -0.40 7.09 12.05
C PHE A 91 0.37 7.96 13.04
N TYR A 92 -0.29 8.56 14.03
CA TYR A 92 0.39 9.41 15.00
C TYR A 92 0.30 8.85 16.43
N VAL A 93 -0.88 8.47 16.88
CA VAL A 93 -1.08 8.12 18.30
C VAL A 93 -0.58 6.71 18.59
N TYR A 94 -1.06 5.72 17.83
CA TYR A 94 -0.74 4.33 18.08
C TYR A 94 0.75 3.98 17.91
N PRO A 95 1.44 4.42 16.82
CA PRO A 95 2.87 4.14 16.68
C PRO A 95 3.71 4.76 17.78
N ASP A 96 3.45 6.02 18.13
CA ASP A 96 4.25 6.72 19.14
C ASP A 96 4.13 6.11 20.53
N LEU A 97 2.96 5.58 20.88
CA LEU A 97 2.70 5.01 22.20
C LEU A 97 3.10 3.54 22.31
N TYR A 98 2.88 2.74 21.27
CA TYR A 98 2.97 1.27 21.39
C TYR A 98 4.02 0.64 20.48
N TYR A 99 4.28 1.24 19.31
CA TYR A 99 5.17 0.67 18.31
C TYR A 99 5.96 1.76 17.58
N PRO A 100 6.92 2.42 18.26
CA PRO A 100 7.71 3.49 17.66
C PRO A 100 8.46 3.01 16.41
N LEU A 101 8.57 3.91 15.43
CA LEU A 101 9.33 3.67 14.21
C LEU A 101 10.81 3.91 14.46
N ASP A 102 11.66 3.01 13.97
CA ASP A 102 13.12 3.18 13.99
C ASP A 102 13.58 4.10 12.85
N TYR A 103 13.33 5.40 13.02
CA TYR A 103 13.71 6.43 12.06
C TYR A 103 15.21 6.46 11.78
N ASP A 104 16.04 6.16 12.79
CA ASP A 104 17.48 6.21 12.66
C ASP A 104 17.99 5.16 11.68
N THR A 105 17.50 3.93 11.78
CA THR A 105 17.79 2.86 10.83
C THR A 105 17.35 3.23 9.42
N TYR A 106 16.14 3.74 9.24
CA TYR A 106 15.63 4.11 7.92
C TYR A 106 16.36 5.31 7.32
N PHE A 107 16.59 6.39 8.07
CA PHE A 107 17.22 7.61 7.55
C PHE A 107 18.70 7.41 7.18
N LYS A 108 19.39 6.46 7.83
CA LYS A 108 20.77 6.07 7.49
C LYS A 108 20.85 5.07 6.33
N SER A 109 19.76 4.38 6.03
CA SER A 109 19.72 3.40 4.92
C SER A 109 19.92 4.07 3.57
N LYS A 110 20.64 3.40 2.67
CA LYS A 110 20.79 3.81 1.25
C LYS A 110 19.61 3.37 0.40
N ASP A 111 18.77 2.46 0.91
CA ASP A 111 17.63 1.95 0.17
C ASP A 111 16.56 3.04 0.02
N ARG A 112 15.98 3.10 -1.16
CA ARG A 112 14.91 4.05 -1.47
C ARG A 112 13.56 3.47 -1.11
N PHE A 113 12.73 4.26 -0.45
CA PHE A 113 11.34 3.91 -0.20
C PHE A 113 10.42 5.02 -0.70
N VAL A 114 9.64 4.71 -1.73
CA VAL A 114 8.73 5.63 -2.40
C VAL A 114 7.29 5.32 -2.02
N MET A 115 6.54 6.35 -1.63
CA MET A 115 5.12 6.25 -1.28
C MET A 115 4.27 7.01 -2.29
N VAL A 116 3.19 6.40 -2.74
CA VAL A 116 2.31 6.96 -3.78
C VAL A 116 1.08 7.59 -3.15
N THR A 117 0.76 8.81 -3.56
CA THR A 117 -0.48 9.52 -3.23
C THR A 117 -1.19 9.99 -4.50
N SER A 118 -2.44 10.41 -4.39
CA SER A 118 -3.19 11.03 -5.49
C SER A 118 -3.47 12.49 -5.18
N ASN A 119 -2.97 13.40 -6.00
CA ASN A 119 -3.15 14.83 -5.85
C ASN A 119 -4.58 15.22 -6.27
N CYS A 120 -5.34 15.80 -5.34
CA CYS A 120 -6.74 16.17 -5.59
C CYS A 120 -6.90 17.28 -6.62
N LEU A 121 -5.92 18.19 -6.72
CA LEU A 121 -5.99 19.33 -7.63
C LEU A 121 -5.73 18.93 -9.07
N THR A 122 -4.71 18.06 -9.28
CA THR A 122 -4.26 17.67 -10.62
C THR A 122 -4.86 16.38 -11.14
N GLY A 123 -5.39 15.52 -10.23
CA GLY A 123 -5.81 14.16 -10.57
C GLY A 123 -4.65 13.24 -10.99
N LYS A 124 -3.42 13.56 -10.61
CA LYS A 124 -2.24 12.75 -10.94
C LYS A 124 -1.67 12.07 -9.70
N ALA A 125 -0.98 10.95 -9.92
CA ALA A 125 -0.19 10.31 -8.89
C ALA A 125 1.03 11.18 -8.54
N GLU A 126 1.31 11.29 -7.23
CA GLU A 126 2.52 11.92 -6.70
C GLU A 126 3.34 10.84 -5.98
N TYR A 127 4.65 10.92 -6.16
CA TYR A 127 5.60 9.92 -5.67
C TYR A 127 6.58 10.60 -4.73
N PHE A 128 6.53 10.21 -3.46
CA PHE A 128 7.31 10.84 -2.41
C PHE A 128 8.35 9.89 -1.84
N GLU A 129 9.55 10.40 -1.67
CA GLU A 129 10.61 9.80 -0.88
C GLU A 129 11.01 10.80 0.21
N GLU A 130 11.03 10.34 1.49
CA GLU A 130 11.34 11.21 2.61
C GLU A 130 12.38 10.56 3.52
N LYS A 131 13.51 11.22 3.73
CA LYS A 131 14.67 10.71 4.48
C LYS A 131 15.15 11.66 5.58
N LYS A 132 14.37 12.71 5.90
CA LYS A 132 14.85 13.76 6.82
C LYS A 132 13.80 14.16 7.85
N ASP A 133 12.55 14.29 7.45
CA ASP A 133 11.47 14.79 8.30
C ASP A 133 10.51 13.66 8.68
N LYS A 134 10.53 13.28 9.97
CA LYS A 134 9.66 12.24 10.55
C LYS A 134 8.17 12.55 10.33
N LYS A 135 7.77 13.80 10.61
CA LYS A 135 6.38 14.21 10.49
C LYS A 135 5.92 14.15 9.03
N ARG A 136 6.71 14.70 8.11
CA ARG A 136 6.40 14.70 6.68
C ARG A 136 6.30 13.27 6.13
N LEU A 137 7.19 12.37 6.56
CA LEU A 137 7.12 10.94 6.20
C LEU A 137 5.79 10.31 6.63
N VAL A 138 5.37 10.55 7.87
CA VAL A 138 4.09 10.05 8.40
C VAL A 138 2.91 10.69 7.67
N ASP A 139 2.95 12.00 7.38
CA ASP A 139 1.93 12.70 6.61
C ASP A 139 1.76 12.10 5.21
N ILE A 140 2.86 11.79 4.51
CA ILE A 140 2.84 11.14 3.19
C ILE A 140 2.22 9.74 3.29
N CYS A 141 2.65 8.93 4.26
CA CYS A 141 2.12 7.59 4.43
C CYS A 141 0.62 7.59 4.75
N LYS A 142 0.19 8.48 5.64
CA LYS A 142 -1.23 8.72 5.95
C LYS A 142 -2.01 9.16 4.71
N ALA A 143 -1.46 10.09 3.90
CA ALA A 143 -2.09 10.54 2.66
C ALA A 143 -2.27 9.38 1.67
N SER A 144 -1.23 8.51 1.53
CA SER A 144 -1.30 7.30 0.72
C SER A 144 -2.44 6.36 1.14
N CYS A 145 -2.82 6.36 2.42
CA CYS A 145 -3.89 5.53 3.00
C CYS A 145 -5.24 6.27 3.14
N THR A 146 -5.35 7.52 2.70
CA THR A 146 -6.56 8.34 2.82
C THR A 146 -7.61 7.90 1.81
N LEU A 147 -8.43 6.90 2.17
CA LEU A 147 -9.48 6.38 1.30
C LEU A 147 -10.51 7.47 0.96
N PRO A 148 -10.77 7.73 -0.34
CA PRO A 148 -11.79 8.69 -0.74
C PRO A 148 -13.15 8.40 -0.12
N ILE A 149 -13.84 9.45 0.31
CA ILE A 149 -15.16 9.43 0.97
C ILE A 149 -15.11 8.89 2.40
N LEU A 150 -14.33 7.83 2.63
CA LEU A 150 -14.27 7.15 3.94
C LEU A 150 -13.37 7.87 4.93
N CYS A 151 -12.40 8.65 4.46
CA CYS A 151 -11.49 9.41 5.31
C CYS A 151 -11.48 10.90 4.93
N PRO A 152 -11.25 11.80 5.88
CA PRO A 152 -10.97 13.20 5.58
C PRO A 152 -9.73 13.35 4.68
N ILE A 153 -9.74 14.33 3.77
CA ILE A 153 -8.57 14.64 2.92
C ILE A 153 -7.35 14.92 3.80
N THR A 154 -6.21 14.33 3.45
CA THR A 154 -4.93 14.59 4.09
C THR A 154 -4.13 15.59 3.26
N TYR A 155 -3.39 16.48 3.93
CA TYR A 155 -2.56 17.47 3.27
C TYR A 155 -1.08 17.10 3.42
N VAL A 156 -0.35 17.14 2.31
CA VAL A 156 1.11 17.02 2.27
C VAL A 156 1.64 18.32 1.65
N ASP A 157 2.49 19.02 2.35
CA ASP A 157 3.04 20.31 1.91
C ASP A 157 1.94 21.34 1.51
N GLY A 158 0.80 21.31 2.19
CA GLY A 158 -0.36 22.15 1.89
C GLY A 158 -1.22 21.70 0.69
N ILE A 159 -0.84 20.62 0.00
CA ILE A 159 -1.56 20.08 -1.15
C ILE A 159 -2.53 18.98 -0.69
N PRO A 160 -3.83 19.04 -1.08
CA PRO A 160 -4.80 18.03 -0.72
C PRO A 160 -4.54 16.71 -1.45
N MET A 161 -4.38 15.64 -0.69
CA MET A 161 -4.07 14.29 -1.18
C MET A 161 -5.10 13.27 -0.71
N VAL A 162 -5.30 12.24 -1.51
CA VAL A 162 -6.03 11.02 -1.18
C VAL A 162 -5.22 9.79 -1.53
N ASP A 163 -5.75 8.60 -1.21
CA ASP A 163 -5.14 7.28 -1.44
C ASP A 163 -4.53 7.18 -2.85
N GLY A 164 -3.26 6.81 -2.91
CA GLY A 164 -2.50 6.70 -4.17
C GLY A 164 -3.12 5.71 -5.15
N GLY A 165 -3.84 4.69 -4.66
CA GLY A 165 -4.54 3.72 -5.49
C GLY A 165 -5.75 4.27 -6.25
N VAL A 166 -6.01 5.58 -6.19
CA VAL A 166 -6.95 6.25 -7.10
C VAL A 166 -6.30 6.45 -8.47
N CYS A 167 -5.06 6.95 -8.50
CA CYS A 167 -4.35 7.28 -9.73
C CYS A 167 -3.34 6.19 -10.16
N ASP A 168 -2.70 5.53 -9.20
CA ASP A 168 -1.71 4.47 -9.49
C ASP A 168 -1.75 3.40 -8.39
N ALA A 169 -2.54 2.35 -8.62
CA ALA A 169 -2.78 1.31 -7.62
C ALA A 169 -1.65 0.26 -7.53
N ILE A 170 -0.85 0.11 -8.59
CA ILE A 170 0.30 -0.81 -8.67
C ILE A 170 1.42 -0.08 -9.42
N PRO A 171 2.31 0.63 -8.74
CA PRO A 171 3.18 1.65 -9.34
C PRO A 171 4.40 1.07 -10.08
N ILE A 172 4.20 0.01 -10.89
CA ILE A 172 5.26 -0.66 -11.65
C ILE A 172 5.87 0.25 -12.72
N ARG A 173 5.04 1.07 -13.39
CA ARG A 173 5.54 2.00 -14.42
C ARG A 173 6.49 3.03 -13.81
N ARG A 174 6.19 3.48 -12.59
CA ARG A 174 7.07 4.39 -11.85
C ARG A 174 8.38 3.71 -11.47
N ALA A 175 8.36 2.49 -10.96
CA ALA A 175 9.59 1.76 -10.65
C ALA A 175 10.51 1.63 -11.87
N ILE A 176 9.96 1.36 -13.05
CA ILE A 176 10.71 1.29 -14.31
C ILE A 176 11.31 2.66 -14.67
N VAL A 177 10.53 3.75 -14.56
CA VAL A 177 11.01 5.12 -14.82
C VAL A 177 12.11 5.52 -13.85
N ASP A 178 12.05 5.08 -12.60
CA ASP A 178 13.07 5.31 -11.58
C ASP A 178 14.36 4.47 -11.79
N GLY A 179 14.41 3.66 -12.85
CA GLY A 179 15.61 2.90 -13.27
C GLY A 179 15.60 1.42 -12.89
N PHE A 180 14.51 0.90 -12.29
CA PHE A 180 14.40 -0.50 -11.87
C PHE A 180 13.69 -1.32 -12.96
N SER A 181 14.48 -1.85 -13.89
CA SER A 181 13.96 -2.59 -15.07
C SER A 181 13.45 -4.00 -14.75
N LYS A 182 13.87 -4.57 -13.63
CA LYS A 182 13.40 -5.85 -13.09
C LYS A 182 12.68 -5.61 -11.77
N ASN A 183 11.52 -6.21 -11.59
CA ASN A 183 10.71 -5.93 -10.39
C ASN A 183 10.11 -7.19 -9.79
N VAL A 184 10.16 -7.28 -8.46
CA VAL A 184 9.31 -8.17 -7.68
C VAL A 184 8.05 -7.40 -7.33
N ILE A 185 6.88 -7.95 -7.66
CA ILE A 185 5.60 -7.31 -7.48
C ILE A 185 4.76 -8.15 -6.52
N ILE A 186 4.35 -7.57 -5.40
CA ILE A 186 3.44 -8.24 -4.46
C ILE A 186 2.04 -7.72 -4.70
N LEU A 187 1.15 -8.60 -5.19
CA LEU A 187 -0.26 -8.33 -5.43
C LEU A 187 -1.14 -8.84 -4.29
N THR A 188 -2.26 -8.18 -4.08
CA THR A 188 -3.26 -8.52 -3.05
C THR A 188 -4.50 -9.19 -3.64
N ARG A 189 -4.38 -9.70 -4.87
CA ARG A 189 -5.44 -10.42 -5.61
C ARG A 189 -4.87 -11.64 -6.33
N ASN A 190 -5.73 -12.66 -6.48
CA ASN A 190 -5.39 -13.88 -7.21
C ASN A 190 -5.12 -13.61 -8.69
N LYS A 191 -4.43 -14.53 -9.34
CA LYS A 191 -4.21 -14.51 -10.79
C LYS A 191 -5.55 -14.47 -11.55
N GLY A 192 -5.60 -13.66 -12.60
CA GLY A 192 -6.80 -13.51 -13.43
C GLY A 192 -7.86 -12.55 -12.85
N TYR A 193 -7.66 -12.00 -11.65
CA TYR A 193 -8.58 -10.98 -11.14
C TYR A 193 -8.59 -9.75 -12.04
N ARG A 194 -9.80 -9.25 -12.32
CA ARG A 194 -10.03 -7.93 -12.96
C ARG A 194 -11.14 -7.21 -12.20
N LYS A 195 -11.04 -5.90 -12.11
CA LYS A 195 -12.13 -5.10 -11.57
C LYS A 195 -13.29 -5.09 -12.57
N GLU A 196 -14.50 -5.29 -12.05
CA GLU A 196 -15.70 -5.12 -12.85
C GLU A 196 -15.86 -3.65 -13.23
N GLU A 197 -16.34 -3.43 -14.45
CA GLU A 197 -16.81 -2.14 -14.89
C GLU A 197 -18.07 -1.79 -14.11
N LYS A 198 -17.94 -0.83 -13.22
CA LYS A 198 -19.05 -0.29 -12.46
C LYS A 198 -19.03 1.22 -12.64
N ASP A 199 -20.14 1.77 -13.09
CA ASP A 199 -20.34 3.20 -13.05
C ASP A 199 -20.24 3.66 -11.59
N PHE A 200 -19.13 4.30 -11.28
CA PHE A 200 -18.92 4.87 -9.96
C PHE A 200 -19.62 6.24 -9.92
N TYR A 201 -20.92 6.20 -9.62
CA TYR A 201 -21.66 7.43 -9.41
C TYR A 201 -21.21 8.12 -8.12
N LEU A 202 -20.65 9.30 -8.25
CA LEU A 202 -20.27 10.15 -7.14
C LEU A 202 -21.20 11.35 -7.09
N PRO A 203 -22.01 11.55 -6.02
CA PRO A 203 -22.87 12.71 -5.87
C PRO A 203 -22.12 14.02 -6.13
N GLY A 204 -22.78 15.00 -6.76
CA GLY A 204 -22.15 16.24 -7.24
C GLY A 204 -21.42 17.03 -6.16
N PHE A 205 -21.89 16.98 -4.91
CA PHE A 205 -21.29 17.70 -3.79
C PHE A 205 -20.01 17.05 -3.23
N ILE A 206 -19.78 15.75 -3.50
CA ILE A 206 -18.58 15.04 -3.04
C ILE A 206 -17.44 15.39 -3.96
N TYR A 207 -16.33 15.91 -3.42
CA TYR A 207 -15.17 16.39 -4.18
C TYR A 207 -15.51 17.41 -5.29
N ASN A 208 -16.57 18.23 -5.11
CA ASN A 208 -16.95 19.26 -6.09
C ASN A 208 -15.83 20.26 -6.37
N LYS A 209 -14.97 20.53 -5.36
CA LYS A 209 -13.78 21.39 -5.48
C LYS A 209 -12.61 20.71 -6.21
N TYR A 210 -12.72 19.41 -6.48
CA TYR A 210 -11.63 18.59 -7.04
C TYR A 210 -12.12 17.77 -8.25
N PRO A 211 -12.50 18.41 -9.36
CA PRO A 211 -13.05 17.72 -10.53
C PRO A 211 -12.07 16.68 -11.12
N ALA A 212 -10.76 16.96 -11.09
CA ALA A 212 -9.75 16.06 -11.61
C ALA A 212 -9.74 14.72 -10.86
N ILE A 213 -9.80 14.73 -9.51
CA ILE A 213 -9.83 13.47 -8.74
C ILE A 213 -11.16 12.72 -8.88
N ARG A 214 -12.27 13.44 -9.12
CA ARG A 214 -13.57 12.80 -9.43
C ARG A 214 -13.48 11.97 -10.71
N GLU A 215 -12.86 12.50 -11.74
CA GLU A 215 -12.66 11.78 -13.00
C GLU A 215 -11.76 10.55 -12.82
N GLN A 216 -10.68 10.65 -12.04
CA GLN A 216 -9.82 9.50 -11.72
C GLN A 216 -10.57 8.40 -10.97
N LEU A 217 -11.45 8.76 -10.04
CA LEU A 217 -12.29 7.78 -9.34
C LEU A 217 -13.21 7.01 -10.31
N ARG A 218 -13.73 7.67 -11.36
CA ARG A 218 -14.54 7.05 -12.40
C ARG A 218 -13.73 6.10 -13.28
N LEU A 219 -12.50 6.48 -13.64
CA LEU A 219 -11.61 5.71 -14.52
C LEU A 219 -10.84 4.57 -13.81
N ARG A 220 -10.89 4.53 -12.49
CA ARG A 220 -10.05 3.68 -11.64
C ARG A 220 -10.08 2.18 -11.99
N TYR A 221 -11.24 1.65 -12.40
CA TYR A 221 -11.35 0.23 -12.74
C TYR A 221 -10.56 -0.09 -14.01
N ARG A 222 -10.66 0.79 -15.02
CA ARG A 222 -9.95 0.64 -16.29
C ARG A 222 -8.44 0.72 -16.10
N GLN A 223 -7.96 1.76 -15.44
CA GLN A 223 -6.53 1.95 -15.16
C GLN A 223 -5.94 0.77 -14.37
N TYR A 224 -6.70 0.24 -13.41
CA TYR A 224 -6.27 -0.93 -12.65
C TYR A 224 -6.15 -2.18 -13.52
N ASN A 225 -7.10 -2.43 -14.41
CA ASN A 225 -7.06 -3.58 -15.31
C ASN A 225 -5.93 -3.46 -16.34
N GLU A 226 -5.72 -2.26 -16.90
CA GLU A 226 -4.63 -1.98 -17.83
C GLU A 226 -3.24 -2.21 -17.20
N VAL A 227 -3.06 -1.87 -15.93
CA VAL A 227 -1.78 -2.14 -15.26
C VAL A 227 -1.61 -3.63 -14.97
N LEU A 228 -2.67 -4.37 -14.68
CA LEU A 228 -2.58 -5.83 -14.54
C LEU A 228 -2.23 -6.52 -15.86
N ASP A 229 -2.80 -6.09 -16.98
CA ASP A 229 -2.44 -6.61 -18.30
C ASP A 229 -0.96 -6.34 -18.63
N TYR A 230 -0.48 -5.15 -18.27
CA TYR A 230 0.94 -4.81 -18.41
C TYR A 230 1.84 -5.66 -17.51
N ILE A 231 1.42 -5.95 -16.28
CA ILE A 231 2.15 -6.84 -15.37
C ILE A 231 2.19 -8.27 -15.91
N ASP A 232 1.08 -8.79 -16.43
CA ASP A 232 1.03 -10.12 -17.04
C ASP A 232 2.01 -10.21 -18.24
N GLN A 233 2.14 -9.14 -19.03
CA GLN A 233 3.14 -9.04 -20.09
C GLN A 233 4.57 -9.07 -19.54
N LEU A 234 4.88 -8.24 -18.52
CA LEU A 234 6.21 -8.19 -17.90
C LEU A 234 6.59 -9.53 -17.27
N GLU A 235 5.62 -10.23 -16.67
CA GLU A 235 5.82 -11.57 -16.10
C GLU A 235 6.18 -12.58 -17.21
N ALA A 236 5.47 -12.54 -18.35
CA ALA A 236 5.76 -13.39 -19.51
C ALA A 236 7.14 -13.09 -20.16
N GLU A 237 7.58 -11.83 -20.13
CA GLU A 237 8.89 -11.39 -20.63
C GLU A 237 10.04 -11.65 -19.64
N GLY A 238 9.77 -12.20 -18.45
CA GLY A 238 10.76 -12.40 -17.38
C GLY A 238 11.32 -11.10 -16.76
N LYS A 239 10.62 -9.97 -16.95
CA LYS A 239 10.96 -8.65 -16.39
C LYS A 239 10.31 -8.39 -15.03
N ALA A 240 9.25 -9.12 -14.71
CA ALA A 240 8.60 -9.08 -13.41
C ALA A 240 8.47 -10.49 -12.82
N PHE A 241 8.66 -10.57 -11.50
CA PHE A 241 8.33 -11.74 -10.69
C PHE A 241 7.17 -11.37 -9.78
N VAL A 242 6.05 -12.09 -9.93
CA VAL A 242 4.81 -11.69 -9.26
C VAL A 242 4.45 -12.69 -8.16
N ILE A 243 4.43 -12.20 -6.92
CA ILE A 243 3.95 -12.93 -5.74
C ILE A 243 2.50 -12.51 -5.49
N ARG A 244 1.59 -13.49 -5.47
CA ARG A 244 0.15 -13.23 -5.31
C ARG A 244 -0.52 -14.37 -4.54
N PRO A 245 -1.66 -14.11 -3.86
CA PRO A 245 -2.43 -15.17 -3.21
C PRO A 245 -2.80 -16.28 -4.19
N GLN A 246 -2.62 -17.52 -3.77
CA GLN A 246 -2.94 -18.72 -4.55
C GLN A 246 -4.38 -19.18 -4.28
N ASN A 247 -4.85 -19.02 -3.03
CA ASN A 247 -6.19 -19.36 -2.62
C ASN A 247 -7.18 -18.21 -2.82
N PRO A 248 -8.48 -18.47 -3.03
CA PRO A 248 -9.50 -17.44 -3.11
C PRO A 248 -9.53 -16.55 -1.86
N ILE A 249 -9.44 -15.22 -2.07
CA ILE A 249 -9.37 -14.25 -0.97
C ILE A 249 -10.73 -14.13 -0.28
N LYS A 250 -10.77 -14.46 1.02
CA LYS A 250 -11.95 -14.39 1.87
C LYS A 250 -12.01 -13.09 2.69
N VAL A 251 -11.02 -12.22 2.53
CA VAL A 251 -10.86 -10.95 3.27
C VAL A 251 -11.30 -9.77 2.41
N GLY A 252 -12.20 -8.94 2.94
CA GLY A 252 -12.59 -7.66 2.34
C GLY A 252 -11.54 -6.56 2.58
N ARG A 253 -11.71 -5.39 1.93
CA ARG A 253 -10.81 -4.23 2.11
C ARG A 253 -10.80 -3.70 3.55
N THR A 254 -11.92 -3.82 4.28
CA THR A 254 -12.11 -3.41 5.68
C THR A 254 -12.45 -4.60 6.58
N GLY A 255 -12.11 -5.83 6.15
CA GLY A 255 -12.41 -7.05 6.89
C GLY A 255 -11.65 -7.11 8.22
N SER A 256 -12.34 -7.50 9.31
CA SER A 256 -11.78 -7.56 10.67
C SER A 256 -11.78 -8.97 11.28
N ASP A 257 -12.11 -10.00 10.49
CA ASP A 257 -12.06 -11.39 10.92
C ASP A 257 -10.59 -11.82 11.10
N THR A 258 -10.15 -11.85 12.35
CA THR A 258 -8.74 -12.10 12.69
C THR A 258 -8.26 -13.48 12.24
N LYS A 259 -9.13 -14.50 12.22
CA LYS A 259 -8.76 -15.84 11.77
C LYS A 259 -8.46 -15.84 10.25
N LYS A 260 -9.31 -15.21 9.44
CA LYS A 260 -9.08 -15.09 8.00
C LYS A 260 -7.86 -14.22 7.68
N LEU A 261 -7.60 -13.22 8.51
CA LEU A 261 -6.40 -12.38 8.36
C LEU A 261 -5.14 -13.17 8.69
N GLU A 262 -5.15 -14.01 9.74
CA GLU A 262 -4.03 -14.89 10.07
C GLU A 262 -3.77 -15.90 8.93
N GLU A 263 -4.82 -16.58 8.44
CA GLU A 263 -4.72 -17.51 7.30
C GLU A 263 -4.07 -16.82 6.07
N LEU A 264 -4.47 -15.58 5.78
CA LEU A 264 -3.94 -14.82 4.65
C LEU A 264 -2.51 -14.31 4.88
N TYR A 265 -2.15 -13.99 6.13
CA TYR A 265 -0.77 -13.67 6.51
C TYR A 265 0.15 -14.89 6.31
N GLU A 266 -0.24 -16.06 6.84
CA GLU A 266 0.54 -17.30 6.71
C GLU A 266 0.69 -17.71 5.24
N GLU A 267 -0.38 -17.57 4.43
CA GLU A 267 -0.27 -17.77 2.98
C GLU A 267 0.76 -16.82 2.35
N GLY A 268 0.76 -15.55 2.76
CA GLY A 268 1.74 -14.56 2.31
C GLY A 268 3.17 -14.97 2.67
N TYR A 269 3.40 -15.41 3.90
CA TYR A 269 4.69 -15.87 4.37
C TYR A 269 5.19 -17.08 3.56
N GLU A 270 4.35 -18.07 3.33
CA GLU A 270 4.68 -19.23 2.50
C GLU A 270 4.94 -18.85 1.03
N CYS A 271 4.12 -17.92 0.47
CA CYS A 271 4.34 -17.42 -0.89
C CYS A 271 5.67 -16.63 -1.01
N GLY A 272 6.15 -16.04 0.07
CA GLY A 272 7.46 -15.37 0.12
C GLY A 272 8.61 -16.30 -0.29
N ARG A 273 8.50 -17.60 -0.03
CA ARG A 273 9.47 -18.63 -0.44
C ARG A 273 9.70 -18.72 -1.94
N GLN A 274 8.73 -18.30 -2.74
CA GLN A 274 8.84 -18.34 -4.20
C GLN A 274 10.02 -17.48 -4.70
N ILE A 275 10.46 -16.49 -3.92
CA ILE A 275 11.60 -15.63 -4.25
C ILE A 275 12.91 -16.43 -4.37
N THR A 276 13.04 -17.54 -3.67
CA THR A 276 14.24 -18.41 -3.72
C THR A 276 14.34 -19.20 -5.03
N GLN A 277 13.30 -19.15 -5.87
CA GLN A 277 13.28 -19.78 -7.20
C GLN A 277 13.84 -18.85 -8.29
N LEU A 278 14.20 -17.60 -7.91
CA LEU A 278 14.85 -16.64 -8.80
C LEU A 278 16.35 -16.89 -8.88
#